data_ebc5b121f99221f351c28b8d494e8830
#
_entry.id   ebc5b121f99221f351c28b8d494e8830
#
_cell.length_a   1.000
_cell.length_b   1.000
_cell.length_c   1.000
_cell.angle_alpha   90.00
_cell.angle_beta   90.00
_cell.angle_gamma   90.00
#
_symmetry.space_group_name_H-M   'P 1'
#
loop_
_entity.id
_entity.type
_entity.pdbx_description
1 polymer ?
#
loop_
_entity_poly.entity_id
_entity_poly.type
_entity_poly.pdbx_seq_one_letter_code
_entity_poly.pdbx_strand_id
1 'polypeptide(L)'
;MKTYPVVLTIAGSDSSGGAGIQADLKTMSAIGVFGTSAITAITAQNTCEVRDIQGIEPDIVRQQIEAVLDDLPCTTVKLGMLYSRATIETIADCLQRYPLRNIVLDPVMVSTSGCRLIEEEAISAVKTLLLPQATVITPNIPEAEILSGLAIDSEKDMEKAANRLFQAGCRAVLVKGGHLKGAESCDILFMPNSVPVRYTSPRISTRNTHGTGCTFSSAIASYLALGHRLTDAVSLAKKYLTQALQTGADITIGSGHGSVNHFFAPRVLTPLNPVSYTHLTLP
;
A
#
# COMPACT_ATOMS: atom_id res chain seq x y z
N MET A 1 12.51 -15.68 22.69
CA MET A 1 13.41 -14.98 21.75
C MET A 1 12.75 -13.71 21.29
N LYS A 2 13.53 -12.62 21.05
CA LYS A 2 13.00 -11.40 20.42
C LYS A 2 12.82 -11.66 18.92
N THR A 3 11.81 -11.07 18.29
CA THR A 3 11.61 -11.09 16.84
C THR A 3 11.43 -9.67 16.31
N TYR A 4 11.53 -9.49 15.00
CA TYR A 4 11.19 -8.23 14.36
C TYR A 4 9.74 -8.25 13.86
N PRO A 5 9.05 -7.08 13.79
CA PRO A 5 7.83 -6.97 13.01
C PRO A 5 8.16 -7.23 11.54
N VAL A 6 7.46 -8.18 10.93
CA VAL A 6 7.65 -8.57 9.52
C VAL A 6 6.46 -8.12 8.71
N VAL A 7 6.72 -7.51 7.55
CA VAL A 7 5.70 -7.15 6.55
C VAL A 7 6.06 -7.77 5.22
N LEU A 8 5.12 -8.47 4.61
CA LEU A 8 5.23 -8.96 3.24
C LEU A 8 4.61 -7.96 2.27
N THR A 9 5.39 -7.45 1.32
CA THR A 9 4.82 -6.76 0.16
C THR A 9 4.62 -7.74 -0.99
N ILE A 10 3.43 -7.71 -1.60
CA ILE A 10 3.10 -8.46 -2.81
C ILE A 10 2.79 -7.43 -3.89
N ALA A 11 3.74 -7.21 -4.80
CA ALA A 11 3.64 -6.14 -5.78
C ALA A 11 4.60 -6.34 -6.97
N GLY A 12 4.46 -5.50 -7.98
CA GLY A 12 5.39 -5.42 -9.10
C GLY A 12 6.75 -4.82 -8.69
N SER A 13 7.78 -5.18 -9.45
CA SER A 13 9.14 -4.67 -9.29
C SER A 13 9.39 -3.51 -10.24
N ASP A 14 9.80 -2.35 -9.71
CA ASP A 14 10.21 -1.16 -10.46
C ASP A 14 11.72 -1.09 -10.59
N SER A 15 12.26 -1.29 -11.79
CA SER A 15 13.71 -1.26 -12.06
C SER A 15 14.36 0.11 -11.76
N SER A 16 13.58 1.21 -11.77
CA SER A 16 14.09 2.53 -11.38
C SER A 16 14.22 2.70 -9.87
N GLY A 17 13.63 1.81 -9.09
CA GLY A 17 13.71 1.77 -7.63
C GLY A 17 12.86 2.80 -6.91
N GLY A 18 11.98 3.52 -7.61
CA GLY A 18 11.17 4.61 -7.06
C GLY A 18 9.80 4.18 -6.56
N ALA A 19 9.24 3.08 -7.09
CA ALA A 19 7.93 2.54 -6.75
C ALA A 19 7.99 1.02 -6.52
N GLY A 20 6.85 0.34 -6.55
CA GLY A 20 6.74 -1.11 -6.41
C GLY A 20 7.38 -1.64 -5.14
N ILE A 21 7.84 -2.90 -5.19
CA ILE A 21 8.51 -3.54 -4.04
C ILE A 21 9.73 -2.76 -3.55
N GLN A 22 10.42 -2.04 -4.44
CA GLN A 22 11.61 -1.27 -4.07
C GLN A 22 11.26 -0.09 -3.14
N ALA A 23 10.21 0.67 -3.45
CA ALA A 23 9.70 1.71 -2.56
C ALA A 23 9.17 1.11 -1.25
N ASP A 24 8.49 -0.03 -1.33
CA ASP A 24 7.92 -0.72 -0.18
C ASP A 24 9.02 -1.15 0.79
N LEU A 25 10.04 -1.88 0.32
CA LEU A 25 11.15 -2.36 1.13
C LEU A 25 11.99 -1.22 1.72
N LYS A 26 12.24 -0.16 0.93
CA LYS A 26 12.92 1.06 1.42
C LYS A 26 12.12 1.72 2.55
N THR A 27 10.81 1.85 2.39
CA THR A 27 9.91 2.43 3.40
C THR A 27 9.87 1.60 4.68
N MET A 28 9.68 0.27 4.55
CA MET A 28 9.68 -0.66 5.68
C MET A 28 10.99 -0.61 6.45
N SER A 29 12.13 -0.66 5.74
CA SER A 29 13.46 -0.56 6.34
C SER A 29 13.69 0.78 7.04
N ALA A 30 13.28 1.90 6.43
CA ALA A 30 13.42 3.23 7.01
C ALA A 30 12.58 3.43 8.29
N ILE A 31 11.43 2.75 8.40
CA ILE A 31 10.54 2.78 9.58
C ILE A 31 11.02 1.82 10.68
N GLY A 32 11.90 0.88 10.36
CA GLY A 32 12.44 -0.11 11.32
C GLY A 32 11.65 -1.42 11.37
N VAL A 33 11.09 -1.83 10.22
CA VAL A 33 10.35 -3.08 10.03
C VAL A 33 11.11 -3.99 9.06
N PHE A 34 11.12 -5.29 9.30
CA PHE A 34 11.70 -6.26 8.39
C PHE A 34 10.76 -6.49 7.20
N GLY A 35 11.13 -5.93 6.05
CA GLY A 35 10.37 -6.08 4.81
C GLY A 35 10.75 -7.34 4.04
N THR A 36 9.75 -8.09 3.59
CA THR A 36 9.88 -9.22 2.66
C THR A 36 9.04 -8.97 1.41
N SER A 37 9.25 -9.71 0.33
CA SER A 37 8.55 -9.46 -0.92
C SER A 37 8.16 -10.73 -1.67
N ALA A 38 6.99 -10.67 -2.35
CA ALA A 38 6.60 -11.56 -3.43
C ALA A 38 6.33 -10.70 -4.68
N ILE A 39 7.00 -11.01 -5.79
CA ILE A 39 6.96 -10.23 -7.02
C ILE A 39 5.85 -10.74 -7.92
N THR A 40 4.95 -9.85 -8.36
CA THR A 40 3.83 -10.18 -9.26
C THR A 40 4.14 -9.90 -10.72
N ALA A 41 5.00 -8.93 -10.99
CA ALA A 41 5.47 -8.56 -12.33
C ALA A 41 6.79 -7.82 -12.24
N ILE A 42 7.55 -7.84 -13.33
CA ILE A 42 8.78 -7.06 -13.49
C ILE A 42 8.51 -5.97 -14.52
N THR A 43 8.86 -4.71 -14.21
CA THR A 43 8.77 -3.62 -15.17
C THR A 43 10.16 -3.21 -15.66
N ALA A 44 10.32 -3.01 -16.96
CA ALA A 44 11.43 -2.27 -17.53
C ALA A 44 11.08 -0.79 -17.50
N GLN A 45 11.38 -0.13 -16.38
CA GLN A 45 10.89 1.20 -16.07
C GLN A 45 12.03 2.15 -15.67
N ASN A 46 11.89 3.42 -16.01
CA ASN A 46 12.73 4.52 -15.57
C ASN A 46 11.86 5.71 -15.10
N THR A 47 12.46 6.85 -14.82
CA THR A 47 11.74 8.04 -14.32
C THR A 47 10.80 8.68 -15.37
N CYS A 48 10.93 8.34 -16.64
CA CYS A 48 10.15 8.91 -17.74
C CYS A 48 9.02 8.01 -18.21
N GLU A 49 9.26 6.68 -18.25
CA GLU A 49 8.35 5.73 -18.91
C GLU A 49 8.44 4.32 -18.34
N VAL A 50 7.41 3.54 -18.60
CA VAL A 50 7.40 2.07 -18.51
C VAL A 50 7.53 1.55 -19.93
N ARG A 51 8.66 0.88 -20.23
CA ARG A 51 8.96 0.34 -21.56
C ARG A 51 8.31 -1.01 -21.80
N ASP A 52 8.30 -1.86 -20.75
CA ASP A 52 7.76 -3.21 -20.85
C ASP A 52 7.36 -3.73 -19.47
N ILE A 53 6.44 -4.69 -19.45
CA ILE A 53 5.93 -5.35 -18.24
C ILE A 53 5.86 -6.85 -18.49
N GLN A 54 6.52 -7.62 -17.65
CA GLN A 54 6.41 -9.08 -17.65
C GLN A 54 5.76 -9.57 -16.36
N GLY A 55 4.59 -10.21 -16.47
CA GLY A 55 3.94 -10.87 -15.34
C GLY A 55 4.74 -12.10 -14.89
N ILE A 56 4.71 -12.37 -13.60
CA ILE A 56 5.23 -13.60 -13.01
C ILE A 56 4.11 -14.64 -13.01
N GLU A 57 4.45 -15.87 -13.35
CA GLU A 57 3.52 -16.99 -13.34
C GLU A 57 2.83 -17.12 -11.97
N PRO A 58 1.50 -17.27 -11.91
CA PRO A 58 0.74 -17.33 -10.66
C PRO A 58 1.27 -18.37 -9.66
N ASP A 59 1.73 -19.53 -10.13
CA ASP A 59 2.31 -20.56 -9.27
C ASP A 59 3.62 -20.10 -8.61
N ILE A 60 4.45 -19.33 -9.32
CA ILE A 60 5.66 -18.74 -8.73
C ILE A 60 5.30 -17.66 -7.71
N VAL A 61 4.25 -16.87 -7.97
CA VAL A 61 3.76 -15.90 -6.98
C VAL A 61 3.27 -16.60 -5.72
N ARG A 62 2.52 -17.70 -5.87
CA ARG A 62 2.09 -18.57 -4.76
C ARG A 62 3.28 -19.05 -3.94
N GLN A 63 4.27 -19.65 -4.58
CA GLN A 63 5.45 -20.20 -3.92
C GLN A 63 6.26 -19.13 -3.17
N GLN A 64 6.37 -17.90 -3.71
CA GLN A 64 7.01 -16.79 -3.00
C GLN A 64 6.25 -16.42 -1.72
N ILE A 65 4.92 -16.35 -1.78
CA ILE A 65 4.06 -16.01 -0.63
C ILE A 65 4.17 -17.10 0.44
N GLU A 66 4.02 -18.35 0.05
CA GLU A 66 4.09 -19.51 0.95
C GLU A 66 5.48 -19.62 1.60
N ALA A 67 6.56 -19.49 0.84
CA ALA A 67 7.92 -19.53 1.38
C ALA A 67 8.17 -18.50 2.48
N VAL A 68 7.56 -17.31 2.37
CA VAL A 68 7.67 -16.27 3.40
C VAL A 68 6.75 -16.55 4.59
N LEU A 69 5.48 -16.88 4.33
CA LEU A 69 4.47 -17.01 5.39
C LEU A 69 4.60 -18.32 6.20
N ASP A 70 5.22 -19.36 5.63
CA ASP A 70 5.49 -20.62 6.32
C ASP A 70 6.66 -20.50 7.32
N ASP A 71 7.64 -19.64 7.04
CA ASP A 71 8.87 -19.56 7.84
C ASP A 71 8.91 -18.31 8.76
N LEU A 72 8.42 -17.16 8.28
CA LEU A 72 8.57 -15.89 9.00
C LEU A 72 7.30 -15.52 9.78
N PRO A 73 7.43 -14.88 10.97
CA PRO A 73 6.29 -14.47 11.79
C PRO A 73 5.56 -13.24 11.21
N CYS A 74 5.19 -13.33 9.95
CA CYS A 74 4.56 -12.25 9.19
C CYS A 74 3.04 -12.26 9.45
N THR A 75 2.51 -11.16 9.97
CA THR A 75 1.07 -10.97 10.22
C THR A 75 0.47 -9.79 9.47
N THR A 76 1.29 -9.08 8.71
CA THR A 76 0.87 -7.87 7.96
C THR A 76 1.35 -7.98 6.53
N VAL A 77 0.41 -7.79 5.59
CA VAL A 77 0.67 -7.84 4.16
C VAL A 77 0.30 -6.50 3.53
N LYS A 78 1.12 -6.00 2.62
CA LYS A 78 0.81 -4.89 1.71
C LYS A 78 0.64 -5.45 0.30
N LEU A 79 -0.47 -5.14 -0.33
CA LEU A 79 -0.74 -5.45 -1.74
C LEU A 79 -0.57 -4.18 -2.58
N GLY A 80 0.16 -4.28 -3.70
CA GLY A 80 0.36 -3.17 -4.64
C GLY A 80 -0.13 -3.51 -6.04
N MET A 81 0.72 -3.35 -7.06
CA MET A 81 0.43 -3.75 -8.43
C MET A 81 0.33 -5.28 -8.53
N LEU A 82 -0.82 -5.81 -8.95
CA LEU A 82 -1.10 -7.25 -8.96
C LEU A 82 -1.16 -7.87 -10.36
N TYR A 83 -1.12 -7.04 -11.39
CA TYR A 83 -1.00 -7.37 -12.81
C TYR A 83 -2.25 -8.03 -13.40
N SER A 84 -2.50 -9.33 -13.18
CA SER A 84 -3.53 -10.12 -13.85
C SER A 84 -4.59 -10.70 -12.90
N ARG A 85 -5.72 -11.10 -13.48
CA ARG A 85 -6.80 -11.79 -12.75
C ARG A 85 -6.28 -13.09 -12.09
N ALA A 86 -5.54 -13.92 -12.81
CA ALA A 86 -5.03 -15.18 -12.29
C ALA A 86 -4.09 -14.98 -11.08
N THR A 87 -3.25 -13.95 -11.13
CA THR A 87 -2.41 -13.56 -10.00
C THR A 87 -3.24 -13.13 -8.79
N ILE A 88 -4.31 -12.35 -9.00
CA ILE A 88 -5.20 -11.90 -7.92
C ILE A 88 -5.93 -13.07 -7.28
N GLU A 89 -6.45 -14.01 -8.07
CA GLU A 89 -7.11 -15.21 -7.57
C GLU A 89 -6.14 -16.05 -6.71
N THR A 90 -4.91 -16.23 -7.18
CA THR A 90 -3.85 -16.91 -6.45
C THR A 90 -3.52 -16.22 -5.12
N ILE A 91 -3.36 -14.91 -5.13
CA ILE A 91 -3.08 -14.13 -3.91
C ILE A 91 -4.24 -14.23 -2.94
N ALA A 92 -5.48 -14.05 -3.39
CA ALA A 92 -6.66 -14.11 -2.55
C ALA A 92 -6.81 -15.47 -1.85
N ASP A 93 -6.52 -16.56 -2.56
CA ASP A 93 -6.47 -17.92 -2.01
C ASP A 93 -5.36 -18.08 -0.96
N CYS A 94 -4.16 -17.58 -1.22
CA CYS A 94 -3.08 -17.60 -0.24
C CYS A 94 -3.44 -16.85 1.04
N LEU A 95 -3.95 -15.61 0.92
CA LEU A 95 -4.25 -14.77 2.08
C LEU A 95 -5.28 -15.39 3.04
N GLN A 96 -6.22 -16.21 2.53
CA GLN A 96 -7.22 -16.89 3.35
C GLN A 96 -6.65 -18.02 4.21
N ARG A 97 -5.52 -18.59 3.82
CA ARG A 97 -4.90 -19.75 4.49
C ARG A 97 -4.01 -19.39 5.67
N TYR A 98 -3.63 -18.11 5.79
CA TYR A 98 -2.70 -17.66 6.83
C TYR A 98 -3.39 -16.72 7.85
N PRO A 99 -2.97 -16.72 9.12
CA PRO A 99 -3.58 -15.92 10.20
C PRO A 99 -3.10 -14.45 10.14
N LEU A 100 -3.38 -13.78 9.01
CA LEU A 100 -3.00 -12.39 8.79
C LEU A 100 -3.88 -11.45 9.61
N ARG A 101 -3.27 -10.48 10.30
CA ARG A 101 -3.96 -9.46 11.09
C ARG A 101 -4.29 -8.22 10.29
N ASN A 102 -3.38 -7.83 9.40
CA ASN A 102 -3.51 -6.61 8.61
C ASN A 102 -3.22 -6.88 7.13
N ILE A 103 -4.12 -6.45 6.28
CA ILE A 103 -3.94 -6.45 4.83
C ILE A 103 -4.19 -5.02 4.34
N VAL A 104 -3.15 -4.35 3.88
CA VAL A 104 -3.23 -3.00 3.28
C VAL A 104 -3.22 -3.15 1.77
N LEU A 105 -4.33 -2.82 1.12
CA LEU A 105 -4.46 -2.89 -0.33
C LEU A 105 -4.34 -1.50 -0.95
N ASP A 106 -3.26 -1.26 -1.68
CA ASP A 106 -3.10 -0.12 -2.58
C ASP A 106 -3.51 -0.56 -4.00
N PRO A 107 -4.69 -0.17 -4.49
CA PRO A 107 -5.24 -0.70 -5.73
C PRO A 107 -4.61 -0.02 -6.95
N VAL A 108 -3.31 -0.22 -7.15
CA VAL A 108 -2.52 0.41 -8.21
C VAL A 108 -3.02 -0.03 -9.57
N MET A 109 -3.60 0.90 -10.34
CA MET A 109 -4.15 0.64 -11.68
C MET A 109 -3.34 1.31 -12.79
N VAL A 110 -2.71 2.45 -12.50
CA VAL A 110 -1.98 3.26 -13.46
C VAL A 110 -0.66 3.74 -12.83
N SER A 111 0.41 3.75 -13.63
CA SER A 111 1.71 4.30 -13.19
C SER A 111 1.66 5.84 -13.12
N THR A 112 2.66 6.44 -12.46
CA THR A 112 2.83 7.90 -12.44
C THR A 112 3.00 8.49 -13.85
N SER A 113 3.53 7.73 -14.80
CA SER A 113 3.67 8.13 -16.21
C SER A 113 2.39 7.89 -17.06
N GLY A 114 1.29 7.39 -16.47
CA GLY A 114 0.02 7.15 -17.16
C GLY A 114 -0.10 5.78 -17.83
N CYS A 115 0.89 4.90 -17.69
CA CYS A 115 0.83 3.54 -18.21
C CYS A 115 -0.14 2.68 -17.37
N ARG A 116 -1.03 1.93 -18.02
CA ARG A 116 -1.92 0.97 -17.37
C ARG A 116 -1.11 -0.22 -16.84
N LEU A 117 -1.26 -0.53 -15.57
CA LEU A 117 -0.50 -1.55 -14.85
C LEU A 117 -1.33 -2.79 -14.46
N ILE A 118 -2.62 -2.78 -14.76
CA ILE A 118 -3.56 -3.86 -14.43
C ILE A 118 -4.48 -4.14 -15.63
N GLU A 119 -4.80 -5.40 -15.86
CA GLU A 119 -5.77 -5.80 -16.86
C GLU A 119 -7.19 -5.40 -16.43
N GLU A 120 -8.08 -5.13 -17.40
CA GLU A 120 -9.45 -4.70 -17.09
C GLU A 120 -10.25 -5.74 -16.32
N GLU A 121 -10.10 -6.99 -16.71
CA GLU A 121 -10.76 -8.13 -16.06
C GLU A 121 -10.27 -8.34 -14.61
N ALA A 122 -9.05 -7.92 -14.31
CA ALA A 122 -8.47 -8.01 -12.98
C ALA A 122 -9.13 -7.04 -11.97
N ILE A 123 -9.69 -5.91 -12.43
CA ILE A 123 -10.41 -4.96 -11.56
C ILE A 123 -11.62 -5.63 -10.88
N SER A 124 -12.34 -6.47 -11.62
CA SER A 124 -13.45 -7.23 -11.05
C SER A 124 -12.98 -8.21 -9.97
N ALA A 125 -11.85 -8.89 -10.19
CA ALA A 125 -11.26 -9.80 -9.21
C ALA A 125 -10.79 -9.05 -7.96
N VAL A 126 -10.18 -7.87 -8.08
CA VAL A 126 -9.87 -7.00 -6.92
C VAL A 126 -11.12 -6.73 -6.10
N LYS A 127 -12.22 -6.32 -6.76
CA LYS A 127 -13.48 -5.98 -6.08
C LYS A 127 -14.08 -7.17 -5.33
N THR A 128 -14.09 -8.34 -5.94
CA THR A 128 -14.81 -9.50 -5.39
C THR A 128 -13.97 -10.33 -4.43
N LEU A 129 -12.66 -10.38 -4.62
CA LEU A 129 -11.79 -11.29 -3.88
C LEU A 129 -10.92 -10.59 -2.83
N LEU A 130 -10.42 -9.38 -3.12
CA LEU A 130 -9.46 -8.73 -2.23
C LEU A 130 -10.07 -7.66 -1.33
N LEU A 131 -11.07 -6.87 -1.81
CA LEU A 131 -11.69 -5.83 -0.98
C LEU A 131 -12.27 -6.40 0.32
N PRO A 132 -12.97 -7.56 0.34
CA PRO A 132 -13.50 -8.12 1.59
C PRO A 132 -12.42 -8.60 2.58
N GLN A 133 -11.22 -8.92 2.08
CA GLN A 133 -10.11 -9.38 2.92
C GLN A 133 -9.27 -8.22 3.49
N ALA A 134 -9.30 -7.05 2.82
CA ALA A 134 -8.47 -5.92 3.20
C ALA A 134 -8.90 -5.30 4.55
N THR A 135 -7.92 -5.02 5.42
CA THR A 135 -8.11 -4.20 6.62
C THR A 135 -8.38 -2.74 6.23
N VAL A 136 -7.66 -2.26 5.23
CA VAL A 136 -7.83 -0.92 4.64
C VAL A 136 -7.42 -0.95 3.18
N ILE A 137 -8.19 -0.22 2.36
CA ILE A 137 -7.80 0.09 0.98
C ILE A 137 -7.40 1.55 0.87
N THR A 138 -6.42 1.86 0.01
CA THR A 138 -5.83 3.21 -0.11
C THR A 138 -5.92 3.77 -1.53
N PRO A 139 -7.13 3.86 -2.15
CA PRO A 139 -7.27 4.37 -3.50
C PRO A 139 -6.97 5.88 -3.57
N ASN A 140 -6.36 6.33 -4.67
CA ASN A 140 -6.44 7.72 -5.08
C ASN A 140 -7.82 8.00 -5.70
N ILE A 141 -8.11 9.27 -6.09
CA ILE A 141 -9.42 9.64 -6.63
C ILE A 141 -9.78 8.83 -7.89
N PRO A 142 -8.95 8.76 -8.93
CA PRO A 142 -9.24 7.94 -10.11
C PRO A 142 -9.47 6.45 -9.79
N GLU A 143 -8.70 5.88 -8.89
CA GLU A 143 -8.86 4.49 -8.43
C GLU A 143 -10.18 4.30 -7.66
N ALA A 144 -10.55 5.26 -6.80
CA ALA A 144 -11.81 5.24 -6.06
C ALA A 144 -13.01 5.37 -7.01
N GLU A 145 -12.92 6.19 -8.05
CA GLU A 145 -13.94 6.31 -9.11
C GLU A 145 -14.14 4.99 -9.86
N ILE A 146 -13.05 4.34 -10.29
CA ILE A 146 -13.10 3.03 -10.97
C ILE A 146 -13.71 1.95 -10.05
N LEU A 147 -13.29 1.91 -8.79
CA LEU A 147 -13.76 0.91 -7.84
C LEU A 147 -15.22 1.13 -7.42
N SER A 148 -15.64 2.37 -7.21
CA SER A 148 -17.00 2.70 -6.78
C SER A 148 -17.99 2.83 -7.95
N GLY A 149 -17.51 3.20 -9.14
CA GLY A 149 -18.34 3.56 -10.29
C GLY A 149 -18.99 4.96 -10.14
N LEU A 150 -18.45 5.83 -9.30
CA LEU A 150 -18.94 7.19 -9.02
C LEU A 150 -17.88 8.23 -9.33
N ALA A 151 -18.25 9.37 -9.93
CA ALA A 151 -17.36 10.51 -10.07
C ALA A 151 -17.11 11.19 -8.71
N ILE A 152 -15.89 11.71 -8.51
CA ILE A 152 -15.44 12.30 -7.25
C ILE A 152 -14.83 13.69 -7.50
N ASP A 153 -15.62 14.70 -7.26
CA ASP A 153 -15.21 16.12 -7.38
C ASP A 153 -15.11 16.82 -6.00
N SER A 154 -15.60 16.17 -4.95
CA SER A 154 -15.67 16.73 -3.60
C SER A 154 -15.44 15.66 -2.53
N GLU A 155 -15.17 16.10 -1.28
CA GLU A 155 -15.10 15.20 -0.12
C GLU A 155 -16.41 14.44 0.13
N LYS A 156 -17.57 15.08 -0.16
CA LYS A 156 -18.87 14.41 -0.07
C LYS A 156 -18.99 13.27 -1.09
N ASP A 157 -18.36 13.39 -2.24
CA ASP A 157 -18.35 12.31 -3.22
C ASP A 157 -17.36 11.21 -2.82
N MET A 158 -16.24 11.56 -2.16
CA MET A 158 -15.38 10.55 -1.51
C MET A 158 -16.15 9.70 -0.50
N GLU A 159 -17.01 10.33 0.31
CA GLU A 159 -17.84 9.60 1.29
C GLU A 159 -18.84 8.66 0.61
N LYS A 160 -19.51 9.12 -0.48
CA LYS A 160 -20.40 8.24 -1.26
C LYS A 160 -19.63 7.07 -1.87
N ALA A 161 -18.45 7.31 -2.42
CA ALA A 161 -17.59 6.27 -2.96
C ALA A 161 -17.17 5.27 -1.88
N ALA A 162 -16.74 5.73 -0.71
CA ALA A 162 -16.41 4.87 0.43
C ALA A 162 -17.61 4.02 0.87
N ASN A 163 -18.81 4.60 0.96
CA ASN A 163 -20.03 3.86 1.29
C ASN A 163 -20.37 2.77 0.26
N ARG A 164 -20.12 3.03 -1.03
CA ARG A 164 -20.28 2.01 -2.09
C ARG A 164 -19.26 0.89 -1.93
N LEU A 165 -18.03 1.20 -1.52
CA LEU A 165 -16.98 0.22 -1.28
C LEU A 165 -17.23 -0.60 0.00
N PHE A 166 -17.86 -0.04 1.02
CA PHE A 166 -18.34 -0.81 2.18
C PHE A 166 -19.37 -1.86 1.78
N GLN A 167 -20.28 -1.54 0.84
CA GLN A 167 -21.22 -2.51 0.30
C GLN A 167 -20.53 -3.65 -0.47
N ALA A 168 -19.32 -3.41 -0.99
CA ALA A 168 -18.47 -4.42 -1.61
C ALA A 168 -17.58 -5.18 -0.60
N GLY A 169 -17.76 -4.96 0.71
CA GLY A 169 -17.12 -5.70 1.78
C GLY A 169 -15.87 -5.04 2.38
N CYS A 170 -15.49 -3.83 1.95
CA CYS A 170 -14.35 -3.12 2.55
C CYS A 170 -14.60 -2.81 4.03
N ARG A 171 -13.54 -2.96 4.87
CA ARG A 171 -13.58 -2.64 6.30
C ARG A 171 -13.22 -1.18 6.60
N ALA A 172 -12.29 -0.62 5.82
CA ALA A 172 -11.92 0.79 5.87
C ALA A 172 -11.44 1.27 4.51
N VAL A 173 -11.70 2.54 4.17
CA VAL A 173 -11.32 3.17 2.89
C VAL A 173 -10.60 4.46 3.18
N LEU A 174 -9.33 4.55 2.80
CA LEU A 174 -8.54 5.78 2.85
C LEU A 174 -8.47 6.37 1.44
N VAL A 175 -9.32 7.36 1.14
CA VAL A 175 -9.28 8.05 -0.14
C VAL A 175 -8.17 9.10 -0.13
N LYS A 176 -7.17 8.93 -1.03
CA LYS A 176 -6.04 9.85 -1.18
C LYS A 176 -6.47 11.10 -1.98
N GLY A 177 -6.59 12.24 -1.30
CA GLY A 177 -7.10 13.50 -1.88
C GLY A 177 -6.03 14.36 -2.57
N GLY A 178 -4.85 13.86 -2.81
CA GLY A 178 -3.75 14.60 -3.47
C GLY A 178 -4.09 15.15 -4.87
N HIS A 179 -5.14 14.66 -5.52
CA HIS A 179 -5.62 15.11 -6.83
C HIS A 179 -6.62 16.27 -6.74
N LEU A 180 -7.21 16.55 -5.58
CA LEU A 180 -8.07 17.73 -5.42
C LEU A 180 -7.24 19.01 -5.46
N LYS A 181 -7.83 20.10 -6.00
CA LYS A 181 -7.18 21.41 -6.08
C LYS A 181 -7.11 22.05 -4.68
N GLY A 182 -6.03 22.78 -4.40
CA GLY A 182 -5.87 23.52 -3.14
C GLY A 182 -4.43 23.58 -2.65
N ALA A 183 -4.20 24.37 -1.59
CA ALA A 183 -2.88 24.54 -0.96
C ALA A 183 -2.49 23.33 -0.08
N GLU A 184 -3.46 22.51 0.28
CA GLU A 184 -3.29 21.33 1.12
C GLU A 184 -3.60 20.04 0.36
N SER A 185 -2.98 18.96 0.80
CA SER A 185 -3.33 17.59 0.43
C SER A 185 -4.09 16.97 1.60
N CYS A 186 -5.36 16.62 1.40
CA CYS A 186 -6.22 16.03 2.41
C CYS A 186 -6.57 14.60 2.02
N ASP A 187 -6.17 13.63 2.83
CA ASP A 187 -6.60 12.23 2.70
C ASP A 187 -7.66 11.96 3.77
N ILE A 188 -8.70 11.20 3.45
CA ILE A 188 -9.83 10.96 4.35
C ILE A 188 -10.00 9.46 4.57
N LEU A 189 -9.92 9.04 5.83
CA LEU A 189 -10.20 7.67 6.25
C LEU A 189 -11.67 7.54 6.64
N PHE A 190 -12.37 6.70 5.92
CA PHE A 190 -13.74 6.30 6.20
C PHE A 190 -13.76 4.91 6.82
N MET A 191 -14.58 4.73 7.86
CA MET A 191 -14.85 3.46 8.52
C MET A 191 -16.36 3.35 8.77
N PRO A 192 -16.97 2.15 8.69
CA PRO A 192 -18.39 1.99 8.95
C PRO A 192 -18.79 2.51 10.33
N ASN A 193 -19.90 3.23 10.40
CA ASN A 193 -20.47 3.78 11.65
C ASN A 193 -19.51 4.69 12.44
N SER A 194 -18.55 5.31 11.80
CA SER A 194 -17.57 6.21 12.42
C SER A 194 -17.54 7.55 11.70
N VAL A 195 -17.16 8.60 12.45
CA VAL A 195 -16.90 9.91 11.83
C VAL A 195 -15.63 9.80 10.96
N PRO A 196 -15.67 10.34 9.73
CA PRO A 196 -14.49 10.35 8.87
C PRO A 196 -13.30 11.09 9.50
N VAL A 197 -12.11 10.52 9.38
CA VAL A 197 -10.87 11.12 9.91
C VAL A 197 -10.09 11.76 8.77
N ARG A 198 -9.78 13.04 8.89
CA ARG A 198 -9.04 13.83 7.88
C ARG A 198 -7.57 13.93 8.26
N TYR A 199 -6.71 13.72 7.27
CA TYR A 199 -5.25 13.85 7.40
C TYR A 199 -4.76 14.89 6.39
N THR A 200 -4.47 16.10 6.87
CA THR A 200 -4.03 17.22 6.04
C THR A 200 -2.52 17.42 6.13
N SER A 201 -1.93 17.88 5.06
CA SER A 201 -0.55 18.36 5.01
C SER A 201 -0.41 19.44 3.95
N PRO A 202 0.57 20.35 4.08
CA PRO A 202 0.90 21.27 2.99
C PRO A 202 1.20 20.52 1.70
N ARG A 203 0.78 21.06 0.57
CA ARG A 203 1.14 20.52 -0.75
C ARG A 203 2.59 20.88 -1.07
N ILE A 204 3.41 19.87 -1.27
CA ILE A 204 4.81 20.04 -1.65
C ILE A 204 4.90 20.18 -3.18
N SER A 205 5.43 21.32 -3.63
CA SER A 205 5.67 21.56 -5.06
C SER A 205 6.97 20.85 -5.47
N THR A 206 6.85 19.68 -6.08
CA THR A 206 7.99 18.91 -6.58
C THR A 206 7.58 18.02 -7.75
N ARG A 207 8.56 17.66 -8.58
CA ARG A 207 8.42 16.63 -9.61
C ARG A 207 8.68 15.21 -9.07
N ASN A 208 9.22 15.11 -7.87
CA ASN A 208 9.64 13.84 -7.23
C ASN A 208 8.45 13.17 -6.52
N THR A 209 7.47 12.76 -7.31
CA THR A 209 6.21 12.14 -6.83
C THR A 209 6.11 10.66 -7.14
N HIS A 210 7.12 10.08 -7.84
CA HIS A 210 7.12 8.67 -8.18
C HIS A 210 7.19 7.80 -6.92
N GLY A 211 6.26 6.85 -6.83
CA GLY A 211 6.15 5.92 -5.69
C GLY A 211 5.49 6.48 -4.43
N THR A 212 4.91 7.69 -4.45
CA THR A 212 4.19 8.27 -3.28
C THR A 212 3.09 7.35 -2.75
N GLY A 213 2.28 6.72 -3.64
CA GLY A 213 1.25 5.77 -3.26
C GLY A 213 1.82 4.54 -2.57
N CYS A 214 2.80 3.90 -3.19
CA CYS A 214 3.50 2.74 -2.63
C CYS A 214 4.14 3.06 -1.28
N THR A 215 4.81 4.20 -1.16
CA THR A 215 5.42 4.68 0.09
C THR A 215 4.37 4.87 1.18
N PHE A 216 3.22 5.49 0.86
CA PHE A 216 2.17 5.73 1.84
C PHE A 216 1.55 4.43 2.35
N SER A 217 1.15 3.54 1.44
CA SER A 217 0.53 2.26 1.81
C SER A 217 1.50 1.34 2.57
N SER A 218 2.79 1.34 2.21
CA SER A 218 3.82 0.57 2.92
C SER A 218 4.15 1.14 4.29
N ALA A 219 4.12 2.47 4.44
CA ALA A 219 4.25 3.11 5.75
C ALA A 219 3.08 2.74 6.67
N ILE A 220 1.83 2.74 6.15
CA ILE A 220 0.65 2.28 6.90
C ILE A 220 0.84 0.83 7.35
N ALA A 221 1.23 -0.07 6.44
CA ALA A 221 1.47 -1.47 6.76
C ALA A 221 2.57 -1.63 7.82
N SER A 222 3.64 -0.85 7.73
CA SER A 222 4.75 -0.86 8.69
C SER A 222 4.29 -0.44 10.09
N TYR A 223 3.52 0.65 10.21
CA TYR A 223 3.01 1.11 11.51
C TYR A 223 1.96 0.16 12.09
N LEU A 224 1.14 -0.50 11.26
CA LEU A 224 0.24 -1.57 11.71
C LEU A 224 1.02 -2.78 12.25
N ALA A 225 2.11 -3.17 11.58
CA ALA A 225 2.99 -4.25 12.04
C ALA A 225 3.70 -3.92 13.37
N LEU A 226 3.98 -2.63 13.62
CA LEU A 226 4.49 -2.11 14.89
C LEU A 226 3.42 -2.03 16.00
N GLY A 227 2.16 -2.40 15.71
CA GLY A 227 1.07 -2.47 16.67
C GLY A 227 0.25 -1.18 16.84
N HIS A 228 0.43 -0.18 15.98
CA HIS A 228 -0.39 1.02 15.99
C HIS A 228 -1.83 0.72 15.52
N ARG A 229 -2.82 1.45 16.04
CA ARG A 229 -4.19 1.43 15.52
C ARG A 229 -4.23 2.06 14.13
N LEU A 230 -5.21 1.70 13.31
CA LEU A 230 -5.31 2.16 11.93
C LEU A 230 -5.25 3.69 11.79
N THR A 231 -5.99 4.43 12.61
CA THR A 231 -6.00 5.90 12.61
C THR A 231 -4.62 6.49 12.90
N ASP A 232 -3.89 5.90 13.83
CA ASP A 232 -2.56 6.35 14.24
C ASP A 232 -1.53 5.97 13.17
N ALA A 233 -1.64 4.76 12.60
CA ALA A 233 -0.79 4.29 11.51
C ALA A 233 -0.91 5.21 10.27
N VAL A 234 -2.13 5.60 9.89
CA VAL A 234 -2.36 6.55 8.78
C VAL A 234 -1.76 7.92 9.09
N SER A 235 -1.94 8.42 10.32
CA SER A 235 -1.36 9.71 10.75
C SER A 235 0.17 9.70 10.66
N LEU A 236 0.81 8.66 11.17
CA LEU A 236 2.26 8.49 11.14
C LEU A 236 2.78 8.33 9.70
N ALA A 237 2.07 7.55 8.88
CA ALA A 237 2.40 7.35 7.48
C ALA A 237 2.28 8.67 6.67
N LYS A 238 1.24 9.49 6.94
CA LYS A 238 1.10 10.82 6.31
C LYS A 238 2.26 11.73 6.65
N LYS A 239 2.69 11.77 7.92
CA LYS A 239 3.87 12.53 8.36
C LYS A 239 5.14 12.04 7.67
N TYR A 240 5.36 10.72 7.63
CA TYR A 240 6.50 10.12 6.97
C TYR A 240 6.55 10.49 5.48
N LEU A 241 5.45 10.32 4.74
CA LEU A 241 5.39 10.67 3.32
C LEU A 241 5.63 12.17 3.09
N THR A 242 5.03 13.04 3.91
CA THR A 242 5.23 14.50 3.79
C THR A 242 6.69 14.87 3.95
N GLN A 243 7.40 14.30 4.93
CA GLN A 243 8.82 14.53 5.15
C GLN A 243 9.69 13.94 4.03
N ALA A 244 9.34 12.75 3.53
CA ALA A 244 10.03 12.13 2.39
C ALA A 244 9.90 12.98 1.11
N LEU A 245 8.75 13.60 0.88
CA LEU A 245 8.54 14.56 -0.21
C LEU A 245 9.34 15.85 0.01
N GLN A 246 9.29 16.45 1.19
CA GLN A 246 9.99 17.70 1.52
C GLN A 246 11.50 17.58 1.36
N THR A 247 12.08 16.53 1.92
CA THR A 247 13.54 16.32 1.89
C THR A 247 14.06 15.83 0.53
N GLY A 248 13.18 15.32 -0.32
CA GLY A 248 13.50 14.92 -1.69
C GLY A 248 13.11 15.97 -2.74
N ALA A 249 12.52 17.10 -2.35
CA ALA A 249 11.91 18.05 -3.30
C ALA A 249 12.90 18.63 -4.32
N ASP A 250 14.12 18.94 -3.87
CA ASP A 250 15.17 19.61 -4.65
C ASP A 250 16.15 18.63 -5.32
N ILE A 251 15.94 17.32 -5.11
CA ILE A 251 16.86 16.29 -5.61
C ILE A 251 16.48 15.93 -7.04
N THR A 252 17.46 15.86 -7.92
CA THR A 252 17.27 15.41 -9.30
C THR A 252 17.79 13.98 -9.45
N ILE A 253 16.87 13.05 -9.77
CA ILE A 253 17.19 11.67 -10.13
C ILE A 253 16.50 11.39 -11.47
N GLY A 254 17.31 11.21 -12.52
CA GLY A 254 16.80 11.05 -13.88
C GLY A 254 16.17 12.31 -14.46
N SER A 255 15.59 12.20 -15.64
CA SER A 255 15.01 13.33 -16.40
C SER A 255 13.49 13.44 -16.25
N GLY A 256 12.81 12.44 -15.72
CA GLY A 256 11.36 12.40 -15.52
C GLY A 256 10.93 12.69 -14.08
N HIS A 257 9.91 11.96 -13.61
CA HIS A 257 9.44 12.03 -12.23
C HIS A 257 10.39 11.29 -11.30
N GLY A 258 11.09 12.03 -10.43
CA GLY A 258 11.97 11.45 -9.42
C GLY A 258 11.20 10.79 -8.28
N SER A 259 11.90 9.95 -7.51
CA SER A 259 11.37 9.29 -6.32
C SER A 259 11.40 10.21 -5.10
N VAL A 260 10.57 9.90 -4.10
CA VAL A 260 10.67 10.49 -2.77
C VAL A 260 11.96 10.05 -2.05
N ASN A 261 12.40 10.83 -1.06
CA ASN A 261 13.54 10.45 -0.21
C ASN A 261 13.09 9.51 0.92
N HIS A 262 13.16 8.20 0.70
CA HIS A 262 12.74 7.22 1.71
C HIS A 262 13.63 7.21 2.96
N PHE A 263 14.91 7.59 2.85
CA PHE A 263 15.91 7.49 3.92
C PHE A 263 16.22 8.82 4.61
N PHE A 264 15.29 9.77 4.65
CA PHE A 264 15.48 11.06 5.30
C PHE A 264 15.74 10.96 6.82
N ALA A 265 15.22 9.92 7.49
CA ALA A 265 15.40 9.66 8.93
C ALA A 265 15.22 8.15 9.23
N PRO A 266 16.15 7.29 8.77
CA PRO A 266 16.00 5.84 8.94
C PRO A 266 16.12 5.45 10.42
N ARG A 267 15.31 4.46 10.83
CA ARG A 267 15.31 3.91 12.18
C ARG A 267 15.99 2.54 12.22
N VAL A 268 16.52 2.18 13.37
CA VAL A 268 16.97 0.82 13.62
C VAL A 268 15.77 -0.14 13.64
N LEU A 269 15.98 -1.40 13.28
CA LEU A 269 14.97 -2.45 13.42
C LEU A 269 14.51 -2.52 14.89
N THR A 270 13.20 -2.56 15.09
CA THR A 270 12.57 -2.56 16.41
C THR A 270 12.29 -4.01 16.85
N PRO A 271 13.06 -4.59 17.78
CA PRO A 271 12.78 -5.92 18.28
C PRO A 271 11.47 -5.93 19.08
N LEU A 272 10.59 -6.89 18.80
CA LEU A 272 9.41 -7.15 19.61
C LEU A 272 9.80 -8.07 20.76
N ASN A 273 9.34 -7.77 21.98
CA ASN A 273 9.42 -8.70 23.08
C ASN A 273 8.47 -9.88 22.81
N PRO A 274 8.83 -11.12 23.23
CA PRO A 274 7.90 -12.24 23.12
C PRO A 274 6.61 -11.89 23.87
N VAL A 275 5.47 -12.05 23.22
CA VAL A 275 4.19 -11.95 23.90
C VAL A 275 4.10 -13.15 24.82
N SER A 276 4.15 -12.95 26.14
CA SER A 276 3.84 -14.00 27.09
C SER A 276 2.34 -14.30 26.98
N TYR A 277 2.00 -15.34 26.25
CA TYR A 277 0.67 -15.93 26.37
C TYR A 277 0.59 -16.57 27.76
N THR A 278 0.12 -15.81 28.73
CA THR A 278 -0.47 -16.43 29.93
C THR A 278 -1.67 -17.21 29.44
N HIS A 279 -1.57 -18.54 29.44
CA HIS A 279 -2.71 -19.41 29.25
C HIS A 279 -3.75 -19.01 30.30
N LEU A 280 -4.80 -18.31 29.88
CA LEU A 280 -6.06 -18.30 30.59
C LEU A 280 -6.62 -19.74 30.43
N THR A 281 -6.25 -20.63 31.33
CA THR A 281 -7.03 -21.82 31.59
C THR A 281 -8.36 -21.33 32.13
N LEU A 282 -9.39 -21.37 31.28
CA LEU A 282 -10.76 -21.25 31.75
C LEU A 282 -11.09 -22.42 32.68
N PRO A 283 -11.81 -22.16 33.80
CA PRO A 283 -12.23 -23.18 34.71
C PRO A 283 -13.22 -24.15 34.08
#